data_d8d0b4059dd4e0062e482f3b68dbef94
#
_entry.id   d8d0b4059dd4e0062e482f3b68dbef94
#
_cell.length_a   1.000
_cell.length_b   1.000
_cell.length_c   1.000
_cell.angle_alpha   90.00
_cell.angle_beta   90.00
_cell.angle_gamma   90.00
#
_symmetry.space_group_name_H-M   'P 1'
#
loop_
_entity.id
_entity.type
_entity.pdbx_description
1 polymer ?
#
loop_
_entity_poly.entity_id
_entity_poly.type
_entity_poly.pdbx_seq_one_letter_code
_entity_poly.pdbx_strand_id
1 'polypeptide(L)'
;MLRSDPSVAIRALRSAAPYIRMYKGKVFVIKASGGVFGDAASTRGLIEQVAILHQVGIRVVLVHGGGPQLTQVQESLGLTPRMVAGRRVTDDKSMEVTSMVLNGLVNTHILGMCRELDIAAVGVSGVDAGLVRAHKRPPVSVEGQMVDYGFVGDIDVIDVKVLQQLLDDGLMPVVSPVSADDKGTLLNINADTVAAGIGAGLKAEKLMLCTGAPGILESVDDPRSIVSYTDLAGLGRLKAQGSLKDGMLPKAKAIEDAIRGGVRRVHVTSYKSPDSILAEVFTNEGTGTLIVENISALSPAEQHA
;
A
#
# COMPACT_ATOMS: atom_id res chain seq x y z
N MET A 1 -30.60 -8.88 -13.41
CA MET A 1 -30.46 -9.03 -11.94
C MET A 1 -30.78 -10.47 -11.58
N LEU A 2 -29.77 -11.29 -11.31
CA LEU A 2 -29.97 -12.60 -10.71
C LEU A 2 -30.51 -12.37 -9.29
N ARG A 3 -31.69 -12.89 -8.97
CA ARG A 3 -32.22 -12.89 -7.60
C ARG A 3 -31.30 -13.75 -6.75
N SER A 4 -30.32 -13.14 -6.05
CA SER A 4 -29.56 -13.85 -5.05
C SER A 4 -30.52 -14.33 -3.95
N ASP A 5 -30.36 -15.61 -3.54
CA ASP A 5 -31.13 -16.16 -2.42
C ASP A 5 -30.93 -15.25 -1.19
N PRO A 6 -31.98 -14.62 -0.64
CA PRO A 6 -31.86 -13.73 0.51
C PRO A 6 -31.14 -14.40 1.71
N SER A 7 -31.22 -15.72 1.81
CA SER A 7 -30.56 -16.50 2.87
C SER A 7 -29.03 -16.46 2.76
N VAL A 8 -28.48 -16.32 1.55
CA VAL A 8 -27.02 -16.23 1.31
C VAL A 8 -26.50 -14.88 1.83
N ALA A 9 -27.18 -13.78 1.47
CA ALA A 9 -26.78 -12.43 1.90
C ALA A 9 -26.86 -12.30 3.43
N ILE A 10 -27.91 -12.83 4.08
CA ILE A 10 -28.07 -12.79 5.53
C ILE A 10 -26.98 -13.63 6.22
N ARG A 11 -26.64 -14.81 5.69
CA ARG A 11 -25.55 -15.64 6.25
C ARG A 11 -24.22 -14.93 6.13
N ALA A 12 -23.88 -14.36 4.96
CA ALA A 12 -22.65 -13.61 4.75
C ALA A 12 -22.50 -12.44 5.74
N LEU A 13 -23.58 -11.65 5.93
CA LEU A 13 -23.59 -10.56 6.89
C LEU A 13 -23.38 -11.03 8.33
N ARG A 14 -24.03 -12.14 8.73
CA ARG A 14 -23.83 -12.73 10.06
C ARG A 14 -22.41 -13.22 10.28
N SER A 15 -21.78 -13.82 9.26
CA SER A 15 -20.38 -14.26 9.31
C SER A 15 -19.40 -13.09 9.39
N ALA A 16 -19.68 -11.97 8.74
CA ALA A 16 -18.84 -10.76 8.79
C ALA A 16 -19.01 -9.97 10.11
N ALA A 17 -20.14 -10.09 10.80
CA ALA A 17 -20.47 -9.28 11.98
C ALA A 17 -19.43 -9.31 13.12
N PRO A 18 -18.77 -10.45 13.48
CA PRO A 18 -17.69 -10.47 14.46
C PRO A 18 -16.50 -9.61 14.07
N TYR A 19 -16.09 -9.68 12.80
CA TYR A 19 -14.98 -8.91 12.25
C TYR A 19 -15.30 -7.40 12.20
N ILE A 20 -16.52 -7.05 11.77
CA ILE A 20 -16.99 -5.65 11.78
C ILE A 20 -16.90 -5.09 13.21
N ARG A 21 -17.34 -5.83 14.22
CA ARG A 21 -17.25 -5.43 15.63
C ARG A 21 -15.81 -5.27 16.10
N MET A 22 -14.92 -6.17 15.68
CA MET A 22 -13.49 -6.16 16.02
C MET A 22 -12.77 -4.95 15.41
N TYR A 23 -13.09 -4.61 14.16
CA TYR A 23 -12.32 -3.62 13.40
C TYR A 23 -12.98 -2.24 13.32
N LYS A 24 -14.23 -2.06 13.75
CA LYS A 24 -14.89 -0.77 13.80
C LYS A 24 -14.07 0.25 14.59
N GLY A 25 -13.77 1.40 13.98
CA GLY A 25 -12.95 2.45 14.56
C GLY A 25 -11.43 2.21 14.50
N LYS A 26 -10.98 1.03 14.07
CA LYS A 26 -9.55 0.73 13.87
C LYS A 26 -9.04 1.37 12.59
N VAL A 27 -7.76 1.72 12.59
CA VAL A 27 -7.09 2.29 11.40
C VAL A 27 -6.51 1.17 10.56
N PHE A 28 -6.84 1.16 9.28
CA PHE A 28 -6.23 0.32 8.25
C PHE A 28 -5.51 1.21 7.25
N VAL A 29 -4.27 0.87 6.93
CA VAL A 29 -3.54 1.50 5.82
C VAL A 29 -3.53 0.52 4.65
N ILE A 30 -4.06 0.95 3.51
CA ILE A 30 -4.09 0.14 2.29
C ILE A 30 -3.16 0.79 1.27
N LYS A 31 -2.14 0.08 0.85
CA LYS A 31 -1.26 0.52 -0.22
C LYS A 31 -1.64 -0.15 -1.52
N ALA A 32 -2.05 0.62 -2.50
CA ALA A 32 -2.38 0.15 -3.85
C ALA A 32 -1.21 0.38 -4.82
N SER A 33 -0.75 -0.68 -5.48
CA SER A 33 0.27 -0.58 -6.53
C SER A 33 -0.28 0.12 -7.78
N GLY A 34 0.57 0.89 -8.48
CA GLY A 34 0.15 1.61 -9.69
C GLY A 34 -0.48 0.73 -10.77
N GLY A 35 -0.15 -0.57 -10.80
CA GLY A 35 -0.74 -1.51 -11.75
C GLY A 35 -2.27 -1.65 -11.63
N VAL A 36 -2.85 -1.47 -10.45
CA VAL A 36 -4.30 -1.54 -10.25
C VAL A 36 -5.04 -0.40 -10.98
N PHE A 37 -4.36 0.74 -11.15
CA PHE A 37 -4.90 1.92 -11.82
C PHE A 37 -4.68 1.91 -13.34
N GLY A 38 -4.24 0.76 -13.90
CA GLY A 38 -4.02 0.58 -15.34
C GLY A 38 -5.29 0.32 -16.13
N ASP A 39 -6.34 -0.14 -15.48
CA ASP A 39 -7.66 -0.34 -16.08
C ASP A 39 -8.79 0.03 -15.11
N ALA A 40 -9.93 0.44 -15.68
CA ALA A 40 -11.07 0.94 -14.92
C ALA A 40 -11.72 -0.13 -14.03
N ALA A 41 -11.75 -1.40 -14.47
CA ALA A 41 -12.40 -2.48 -13.74
C ALA A 41 -11.60 -2.85 -12.47
N SER A 42 -10.28 -3.00 -12.60
CA SER A 42 -9.40 -3.26 -11.45
C SER A 42 -9.41 -2.11 -10.44
N THR A 43 -9.39 -0.86 -10.94
CA THR A 43 -9.48 0.33 -10.07
C THR A 43 -10.81 0.32 -9.32
N ARG A 44 -11.92 0.13 -10.03
CA ARG A 44 -13.26 0.09 -9.45
C ARG A 44 -13.38 -1.02 -8.39
N GLY A 45 -12.96 -2.23 -8.72
CA GLY A 45 -13.01 -3.37 -7.79
C GLY A 45 -12.19 -3.14 -6.51
N LEU A 46 -11.06 -2.44 -6.59
CA LEU A 46 -10.31 -2.03 -5.40
C LEU A 46 -11.09 -1.01 -4.57
N ILE A 47 -11.60 0.06 -5.19
CA ILE A 47 -12.26 1.15 -4.46
C ILE A 47 -13.60 0.68 -3.88
N GLU A 48 -14.34 -0.23 -4.52
CA GLU A 48 -15.53 -0.87 -3.96
C GLU A 48 -15.23 -1.62 -2.66
N GLN A 49 -14.12 -2.38 -2.60
CA GLN A 49 -13.69 -3.06 -1.38
C GLN A 49 -13.33 -2.05 -0.28
N VAL A 50 -12.59 -0.98 -0.63
CA VAL A 50 -12.25 0.11 0.29
C VAL A 50 -13.51 0.81 0.80
N ALA A 51 -14.51 1.04 -0.07
CA ALA A 51 -15.79 1.61 0.30
C ALA A 51 -16.52 0.78 1.36
N ILE A 52 -16.57 -0.55 1.17
CA ILE A 52 -17.18 -1.46 2.14
C ILE A 52 -16.48 -1.34 3.51
N LEU A 53 -15.15 -1.35 3.55
CA LEU A 53 -14.41 -1.19 4.80
C LEU A 53 -14.73 0.15 5.49
N HIS A 54 -14.75 1.24 4.72
CA HIS A 54 -15.08 2.56 5.24
C HIS A 54 -16.53 2.63 5.76
N GLN A 55 -17.50 2.08 5.02
CA GLN A 55 -18.93 2.07 5.37
C GLN A 55 -19.23 1.24 6.64
N VAL A 56 -18.47 0.17 6.90
CA VAL A 56 -18.63 -0.59 8.16
C VAL A 56 -17.89 0.05 9.35
N GLY A 57 -17.30 1.24 9.15
CA GLY A 57 -16.70 2.05 10.21
C GLY A 57 -15.23 1.78 10.47
N ILE A 58 -14.52 1.14 9.55
CA ILE A 58 -13.05 1.05 9.57
C ILE A 58 -12.47 2.37 9.06
N ARG A 59 -11.47 2.91 9.74
CA ARG A 59 -10.80 4.16 9.40
C ARG A 59 -9.69 3.87 8.40
N VAL A 60 -9.95 4.14 7.12
CA VAL A 60 -9.04 3.76 6.03
C VAL A 60 -8.16 4.93 5.62
N VAL A 61 -6.86 4.69 5.44
CA VAL A 61 -5.91 5.53 4.70
C VAL A 61 -5.49 4.76 3.45
N LEU A 62 -5.73 5.33 2.27
CA LEU A 62 -5.32 4.73 1.00
C LEU A 62 -4.03 5.40 0.50
N VAL A 63 -2.93 4.66 0.41
CA VAL A 63 -1.68 5.12 -0.19
C VAL A 63 -1.55 4.52 -1.58
N HIS A 64 -1.37 5.34 -2.60
CA HIS A 64 -1.28 4.83 -3.96
C HIS A 64 0.13 4.95 -4.56
N GLY A 65 0.47 4.03 -5.44
CA GLY A 65 1.57 4.18 -6.39
C GLY A 65 1.08 4.72 -7.72
N GLY A 66 1.94 4.69 -8.73
CA GLY A 66 1.59 5.16 -10.09
C GLY A 66 2.72 4.97 -11.10
N GLY A 67 3.61 3.99 -10.86
CA GLY A 67 4.77 3.73 -11.72
C GLY A 67 4.42 3.52 -13.20
N PRO A 68 3.45 2.66 -13.55
CA PRO A 68 3.01 2.47 -14.94
C PRO A 68 2.47 3.75 -15.58
N GLN A 69 1.62 4.50 -14.86
CA GLN A 69 1.05 5.76 -15.34
C GLN A 69 2.15 6.82 -15.57
N LEU A 70 3.10 6.89 -14.64
CA LEU A 70 4.26 7.77 -14.78
C LEU A 70 5.10 7.42 -16.01
N THR A 71 5.37 6.14 -16.26
CA THR A 71 6.07 5.67 -17.46
C THR A 71 5.32 6.10 -18.72
N GLN A 72 4.02 5.81 -18.79
CA GLN A 72 3.18 6.15 -19.95
C GLN A 72 3.18 7.66 -20.25
N VAL A 73 3.04 8.51 -19.23
CA VAL A 73 3.06 9.97 -19.43
C VAL A 73 4.44 10.46 -19.80
N GLN A 74 5.53 9.96 -19.20
CA GLN A 74 6.90 10.29 -19.60
C GLN A 74 7.15 9.98 -21.08
N GLU A 75 6.78 8.77 -21.53
CA GLU A 75 6.93 8.35 -22.92
C GLU A 75 6.11 9.22 -23.89
N SER A 76 4.86 9.58 -23.52
CA SER A 76 4.03 10.49 -24.32
C SER A 76 4.60 11.91 -24.46
N LEU A 77 5.42 12.33 -23.50
CA LEU A 77 6.15 13.60 -23.53
C LEU A 77 7.55 13.47 -24.16
N GLY A 78 7.89 12.32 -24.73
CA GLY A 78 9.20 12.08 -25.36
C GLY A 78 10.35 11.90 -24.36
N LEU A 79 10.04 11.62 -23.08
CA LEU A 79 11.04 11.32 -22.05
C LEU A 79 11.25 9.81 -21.98
N THR A 80 12.50 9.38 -21.83
CA THR A 80 12.83 7.96 -21.65
C THR A 80 12.99 7.65 -20.19
N PRO A 81 12.11 6.80 -19.59
CA PRO A 81 12.23 6.40 -18.21
C PRO A 81 13.53 5.61 -17.97
N ARG A 82 14.34 6.04 -17.02
CA ARG A 82 15.56 5.32 -16.62
C ARG A 82 15.32 4.52 -15.35
N MET A 83 15.57 3.22 -15.42
CA MET A 83 15.46 2.31 -14.26
C MET A 83 16.83 1.72 -13.93
N VAL A 84 17.19 1.65 -12.64
CA VAL A 84 18.41 1.02 -12.16
C VAL A 84 18.04 0.16 -10.96
N ALA A 85 18.37 -1.13 -10.99
CA ALA A 85 18.02 -2.12 -9.95
C ALA A 85 16.56 -2.02 -9.48
N GLY A 86 15.62 -1.95 -10.45
CA GLY A 86 14.18 -1.86 -10.19
C GLY A 86 13.68 -0.53 -9.64
N ARG A 87 14.55 0.49 -9.54
CA ARG A 87 14.20 1.83 -9.05
C ARG A 87 14.33 2.87 -10.16
N ARG A 88 13.38 3.80 -10.20
CA ARG A 88 13.39 4.91 -11.17
C ARG A 88 14.45 5.94 -10.78
N VAL A 89 15.26 6.34 -11.74
CA VAL A 89 16.08 7.56 -11.66
C VAL A 89 15.15 8.74 -12.00
N THR A 90 15.13 9.75 -11.15
CA THR A 90 14.19 10.87 -11.25
C THR A 90 15.00 12.17 -11.41
N ASP A 91 15.23 12.63 -12.65
CA ASP A 91 15.80 13.93 -12.95
C ASP A 91 14.74 15.05 -12.80
N ASP A 92 15.10 16.31 -13.06
CA ASP A 92 14.22 17.47 -12.92
C ASP A 92 12.92 17.31 -13.70
N LYS A 93 12.99 16.96 -14.99
CA LYS A 93 11.80 16.75 -15.83
C LYS A 93 10.96 15.57 -15.37
N SER A 94 11.62 14.49 -14.97
CA SER A 94 10.95 13.33 -14.40
C SER A 94 10.26 13.66 -13.09
N MET A 95 10.79 14.56 -12.26
CA MET A 95 10.15 14.99 -11.02
C MET A 95 8.91 15.85 -11.27
N GLU A 96 8.96 16.76 -12.24
CA GLU A 96 7.78 17.51 -12.66
C GLU A 96 6.65 16.58 -13.10
N VAL A 97 6.96 15.63 -14.01
CA VAL A 97 5.97 14.64 -14.48
C VAL A 97 5.49 13.74 -13.32
N THR A 98 6.38 13.37 -12.40
CA THR A 98 6.00 12.59 -11.20
C THR A 98 4.95 13.33 -10.37
N SER A 99 5.16 14.63 -10.14
CA SER A 99 4.21 15.45 -9.41
C SER A 99 2.86 15.56 -10.12
N MET A 100 2.86 15.84 -11.43
CA MET A 100 1.65 15.92 -12.26
C MET A 100 0.87 14.60 -12.25
N VAL A 101 1.55 13.48 -12.40
CA VAL A 101 0.92 12.16 -12.50
C VAL A 101 0.42 11.67 -11.15
N LEU A 102 1.26 11.72 -10.12
CA LEU A 102 0.87 11.13 -8.83
C LEU A 102 -0.14 12.03 -8.09
N ASN A 103 0.12 13.33 -7.97
CA ASN A 103 -0.79 14.23 -7.24
C ASN A 103 -2.02 14.62 -8.09
N GLY A 104 -1.83 14.82 -9.39
CA GLY A 104 -2.90 15.23 -10.29
C GLY A 104 -3.69 14.04 -10.84
N LEU A 105 -3.09 13.28 -11.76
CA LEU A 105 -3.81 12.28 -12.54
C LEU A 105 -4.33 11.11 -11.67
N VAL A 106 -3.44 10.40 -10.98
CA VAL A 106 -3.81 9.18 -10.24
C VAL A 106 -4.65 9.51 -9.02
N ASN A 107 -4.21 10.47 -8.20
CA ASN A 107 -4.92 10.86 -6.99
C ASN A 107 -6.34 11.35 -7.31
N THR A 108 -6.48 12.26 -8.27
CA THR A 108 -7.79 12.81 -8.67
C THR A 108 -8.71 11.74 -9.27
N HIS A 109 -8.19 10.78 -10.04
CA HIS A 109 -8.97 9.65 -10.54
C HIS A 109 -9.53 8.79 -9.40
N ILE A 110 -8.71 8.48 -8.39
CA ILE A 110 -9.15 7.74 -7.20
C ILE A 110 -10.25 8.51 -6.46
N LEU A 111 -10.08 9.82 -6.26
CA LEU A 111 -11.09 10.67 -5.61
C LEU A 111 -12.42 10.72 -6.39
N GLY A 112 -12.35 10.75 -7.72
CA GLY A 112 -13.53 10.66 -8.57
C GLY A 112 -14.33 9.38 -8.35
N MET A 113 -13.65 8.22 -8.24
CA MET A 113 -14.30 6.95 -7.92
C MET A 113 -14.82 6.89 -6.48
N CYS A 114 -14.07 7.45 -5.52
CA CYS A 114 -14.54 7.57 -4.14
C CYS A 114 -15.87 8.34 -4.08
N ARG A 115 -15.98 9.44 -4.82
CA ARG A 115 -17.21 10.23 -4.90
C ARG A 115 -18.37 9.44 -5.51
N GLU A 116 -18.11 8.64 -6.55
CA GLU A 116 -19.14 7.78 -7.17
C GLU A 116 -19.68 6.73 -6.17
N LEU A 117 -18.85 6.29 -5.23
CA LEU A 117 -19.16 5.27 -4.22
C LEU A 117 -19.52 5.86 -2.85
N ASP A 118 -19.87 7.15 -2.79
CA ASP A 118 -20.24 7.87 -1.58
C ASP A 118 -19.19 7.81 -0.45
N ILE A 119 -17.90 7.80 -0.82
CA ILE A 119 -16.81 7.93 0.14
C ILE A 119 -16.38 9.39 0.23
N ALA A 120 -16.46 9.97 1.41
CA ALA A 120 -15.91 11.29 1.71
C ALA A 120 -14.39 11.20 1.78
N ALA A 121 -13.70 11.36 0.64
CA ALA A 121 -12.24 11.21 0.54
C ALA A 121 -11.56 12.56 0.27
N VAL A 122 -10.32 12.69 0.79
CA VAL A 122 -9.46 13.87 0.60
C VAL A 122 -8.11 13.42 0.06
N GLY A 123 -7.69 14.00 -1.07
CA GLY A 123 -6.37 13.78 -1.65
C GLY A 123 -5.32 14.62 -0.92
N VAL A 124 -4.24 13.98 -0.53
CA VAL A 124 -3.06 14.60 0.08
C VAL A 124 -1.79 13.98 -0.49
N SER A 125 -0.69 14.73 -0.41
CA SER A 125 0.66 14.22 -0.73
C SER A 125 1.52 14.23 0.53
N GLY A 126 2.70 13.65 0.46
CA GLY A 126 3.67 13.74 1.55
C GLY A 126 4.13 15.17 1.86
N VAL A 127 3.93 16.10 0.91
CA VAL A 127 4.27 17.54 1.09
C VAL A 127 3.26 18.22 2.02
N ASP A 128 1.98 17.82 1.92
CA ASP A 128 0.89 18.53 2.61
C ASP A 128 1.05 18.45 4.12
N ALA A 129 1.01 19.62 4.75
CA ALA A 129 1.20 19.81 6.20
C ALA A 129 2.49 19.15 6.76
N GLY A 130 3.50 18.91 5.91
CA GLY A 130 4.74 18.25 6.32
C GLY A 130 4.53 16.78 6.72
N LEU A 131 3.52 16.10 6.13
CA LEU A 131 3.18 14.71 6.41
C LEU A 131 4.38 13.78 6.31
N VAL A 132 5.18 13.93 5.24
CA VAL A 132 6.41 13.17 5.04
C VAL A 132 7.57 14.15 4.84
N ARG A 133 8.46 14.25 5.82
CA ARG A 133 9.74 14.95 5.67
C ARG A 133 10.79 13.98 5.21
N ALA A 134 11.57 14.38 4.21
CA ALA A 134 12.52 13.51 3.55
C ALA A 134 13.78 14.30 3.15
N HIS A 135 14.84 13.58 2.89
CA HIS A 135 16.04 14.15 2.26
C HIS A 135 16.31 13.44 0.93
N LYS A 136 17.02 14.14 0.04
CA LYS A 136 17.48 13.53 -1.23
C LYS A 136 18.39 12.35 -0.90
N ARG A 137 18.10 11.18 -1.49
CA ARG A 137 18.94 9.99 -1.35
C ARG A 137 20.35 10.29 -1.83
N PRO A 138 21.38 10.02 -1.01
CA PRO A 138 22.76 10.08 -1.47
C PRO A 138 23.03 8.99 -2.54
N PRO A 139 24.04 9.19 -3.41
CA PRO A 139 24.46 8.15 -4.34
C PRO A 139 24.80 6.85 -3.60
N VAL A 140 24.32 5.72 -4.13
CA VAL A 140 24.51 4.38 -3.54
C VAL A 140 25.26 3.46 -4.51
N SER A 141 26.04 2.53 -3.98
CA SER A 141 26.70 1.51 -4.80
C SER A 141 25.70 0.44 -5.20
N VAL A 142 25.56 0.21 -6.51
CA VAL A 142 24.76 -0.84 -7.12
C VAL A 142 25.67 -1.64 -8.05
N GLU A 143 25.88 -2.91 -7.75
CA GLU A 143 26.76 -3.79 -8.52
C GLU A 143 28.16 -3.21 -8.77
N GLY A 144 28.71 -2.51 -7.76
CA GLY A 144 30.03 -1.88 -7.81
C GLY A 144 30.09 -0.52 -8.51
N GLN A 145 28.96 0.00 -9.01
CA GLN A 145 28.89 1.33 -9.62
C GLN A 145 28.12 2.30 -8.71
N MET A 146 28.61 3.53 -8.58
CA MET A 146 27.89 4.59 -7.86
C MET A 146 26.74 5.12 -8.71
N VAL A 147 25.52 5.06 -8.18
CA VAL A 147 24.29 5.50 -8.83
C VAL A 147 23.67 6.66 -8.04
N ASP A 148 23.54 7.82 -8.68
CA ASP A 148 22.68 8.91 -8.22
C ASP A 148 21.28 8.72 -8.82
N TYR A 149 20.29 8.56 -7.97
CA TYR A 149 18.89 8.40 -8.37
C TYR A 149 18.16 9.74 -8.62
N GLY A 150 18.86 10.87 -8.51
CA GLY A 150 18.29 12.21 -8.71
C GLY A 150 17.36 12.61 -7.57
N PHE A 151 16.14 13.06 -7.89
CA PHE A 151 15.12 13.50 -6.92
C PHE A 151 14.36 12.35 -6.26
N VAL A 152 15.05 11.28 -5.94
CA VAL A 152 14.52 10.20 -5.08
C VAL A 152 14.83 10.55 -3.63
N GLY A 153 13.84 10.40 -2.75
CA GLY A 153 14.00 10.71 -1.33
C GLY A 153 14.01 9.49 -0.42
N ASP A 154 14.66 9.66 0.73
CA ASP A 154 14.55 8.78 1.88
C ASP A 154 13.82 9.53 3.01
N ILE A 155 12.95 8.83 3.73
CA ILE A 155 12.08 9.40 4.76
C ILE A 155 12.89 9.65 6.04
N ASP A 156 12.81 10.87 6.58
CA ASP A 156 13.34 11.22 7.88
C ASP A 156 12.28 11.07 8.97
N VAL A 157 11.09 11.65 8.72
CA VAL A 157 9.98 11.66 9.69
C VAL A 157 8.65 11.61 8.95
N ILE A 158 7.69 10.91 9.53
CA ILE A 158 6.27 10.99 9.13
C ILE A 158 5.48 11.60 10.28
N ASP A 159 4.86 12.77 10.07
CA ASP A 159 3.95 13.42 11.01
C ASP A 159 2.49 13.14 10.58
N VAL A 160 1.88 12.16 11.24
CA VAL A 160 0.52 11.69 10.90
C VAL A 160 -0.60 12.57 11.42
N LYS A 161 -0.32 13.72 12.04
CA LYS A 161 -1.35 14.59 12.66
C LYS A 161 -2.46 14.96 11.68
N VAL A 162 -2.10 15.38 10.47
CA VAL A 162 -3.09 15.74 9.44
C VAL A 162 -3.96 14.55 9.06
N LEU A 163 -3.40 13.36 8.95
CA LEU A 163 -4.17 12.13 8.65
C LEU A 163 -5.09 11.76 9.82
N GLN A 164 -4.61 11.89 11.06
CA GLN A 164 -5.43 11.66 12.25
C GLN A 164 -6.63 12.61 12.28
N GLN A 165 -6.42 13.89 12.00
CA GLN A 165 -7.48 14.90 11.94
C GLN A 165 -8.54 14.52 10.87
N LEU A 166 -8.10 14.21 9.65
CA LEU A 166 -9.01 13.80 8.58
C LEU A 166 -9.82 12.55 8.96
N LEU A 167 -9.17 11.55 9.55
CA LEU A 167 -9.83 10.33 10.02
C LEU A 167 -10.82 10.60 11.17
N ASP A 168 -10.54 11.55 12.08
CA ASP A 168 -11.42 11.94 13.17
C ASP A 168 -12.66 12.69 12.64
N ASP A 169 -12.50 13.43 11.56
CA ASP A 169 -13.59 14.11 10.84
C ASP A 169 -14.40 13.16 9.93
N GLY A 170 -14.08 11.85 9.93
CA GLY A 170 -14.77 10.85 9.09
C GLY A 170 -14.35 10.86 7.62
N LEU A 171 -13.28 11.57 7.29
CA LEU A 171 -12.75 11.64 5.93
C LEU A 171 -11.72 10.53 5.67
N MET A 172 -11.68 10.01 4.45
CA MET A 172 -10.71 9.02 4.02
C MET A 172 -9.53 9.70 3.28
N PRO A 173 -8.31 9.73 3.86
CA PRO A 173 -7.15 10.25 3.16
C PRO A 173 -6.72 9.34 2.00
N VAL A 174 -6.46 9.93 0.83
CA VAL A 174 -5.85 9.30 -0.34
C VAL A 174 -4.48 9.94 -0.54
N VAL A 175 -3.41 9.20 -0.24
CA VAL A 175 -2.05 9.72 -0.12
C VAL A 175 -1.21 9.38 -1.33
N SER A 176 -0.63 10.38 -1.98
CA SER A 176 0.41 10.21 -2.98
C SER A 176 1.81 10.23 -2.34
N PRO A 177 2.79 9.48 -2.87
CA PRO A 177 4.12 9.38 -2.28
C PRO A 177 5.09 10.49 -2.73
N VAL A 178 4.59 11.62 -3.19
CA VAL A 178 5.42 12.81 -3.46
C VAL A 178 5.66 13.54 -2.16
N SER A 179 6.92 13.87 -1.86
CA SER A 179 7.30 14.60 -0.66
C SER A 179 8.25 15.75 -0.97
N ALA A 180 8.80 16.39 0.07
CA ALA A 180 9.81 17.43 -0.07
C ALA A 180 10.84 17.34 1.06
N ASP A 181 12.01 17.94 0.80
CA ASP A 181 12.99 18.24 1.84
C ASP A 181 12.64 19.56 2.57
N ASP A 182 13.43 19.88 3.59
CA ASP A 182 13.22 21.09 4.40
C ASP A 182 13.42 22.41 3.59
N LYS A 183 13.95 22.34 2.37
CA LYS A 183 14.11 23.48 1.45
C LYS A 183 12.98 23.58 0.44
N GLY A 184 12.01 22.65 0.49
CA GLY A 184 10.92 22.57 -0.46
C GLY A 184 11.26 21.85 -1.78
N THR A 185 12.42 21.19 -1.88
CA THR A 185 12.77 20.39 -3.05
C THR A 185 11.91 19.14 -3.10
N LEU A 186 11.12 18.97 -4.16
CA LEU A 186 10.25 17.82 -4.32
C LEU A 186 11.05 16.53 -4.52
N LEU A 187 10.56 15.46 -3.90
CA LEU A 187 11.18 14.14 -3.89
C LEU A 187 10.17 13.05 -4.21
N ASN A 188 10.58 12.12 -5.07
CA ASN A 188 9.84 10.90 -5.37
C ASN A 188 10.19 9.83 -4.34
N ILE A 189 9.22 9.36 -3.58
CA ILE A 189 9.42 8.37 -2.51
C ILE A 189 8.70 7.07 -2.86
N ASN A 190 9.22 5.95 -2.38
CA ASN A 190 8.58 4.66 -2.57
C ASN A 190 7.27 4.59 -1.76
N ALA A 191 6.16 4.29 -2.43
CA ALA A 191 4.83 4.23 -1.82
C ALA A 191 4.70 3.14 -0.74
N ASP A 192 5.43 2.02 -0.83
CA ASP A 192 5.43 0.97 0.21
C ASP A 192 6.07 1.53 1.50
N THR A 193 7.16 2.32 1.37
CA THR A 193 7.85 2.96 2.50
C THR A 193 6.96 4.04 3.15
N VAL A 194 6.27 4.85 2.33
CA VAL A 194 5.31 5.84 2.83
C VAL A 194 4.17 5.16 3.60
N ALA A 195 3.59 4.11 3.03
CA ALA A 195 2.50 3.36 3.67
C ALA A 195 2.93 2.69 4.98
N ALA A 196 4.14 2.12 5.01
CA ALA A 196 4.72 1.52 6.21
C ALA A 196 4.89 2.56 7.34
N GLY A 197 5.46 3.71 7.01
CA GLY A 197 5.67 4.78 7.99
C GLY A 197 4.36 5.42 8.47
N ILE A 198 3.36 5.61 7.58
CA ILE A 198 2.02 6.05 7.97
C ILE A 198 1.37 5.01 8.89
N GLY A 199 1.46 3.73 8.55
CA GLY A 199 0.95 2.63 9.36
C GLY A 199 1.57 2.61 10.76
N ALA A 200 2.88 2.79 10.84
CA ALA A 200 3.61 2.86 12.10
C ALA A 200 3.20 4.10 12.92
N GLY A 201 3.12 5.27 12.30
CA GLY A 201 2.73 6.52 12.95
C GLY A 201 1.31 6.49 13.51
N LEU A 202 0.36 5.94 12.75
CA LEU A 202 -1.05 5.78 13.17
C LEU A 202 -1.29 4.56 14.07
N LYS A 203 -0.28 3.73 14.35
CA LYS A 203 -0.43 2.43 15.03
C LYS A 203 -1.54 1.59 14.41
N ALA A 204 -1.50 1.48 13.09
CA ALA A 204 -2.53 0.81 12.32
C ALA A 204 -2.73 -0.65 12.76
N GLU A 205 -3.97 -1.09 12.82
CA GLU A 205 -4.31 -2.49 13.11
C GLU A 205 -3.84 -3.41 11.97
N LYS A 206 -4.00 -2.93 10.71
CA LYS A 206 -3.55 -3.64 9.51
C LYS A 206 -2.87 -2.68 8.53
N LEU A 207 -1.78 -3.15 7.91
CA LEU A 207 -1.23 -2.60 6.67
C LEU A 207 -1.45 -3.64 5.56
N MET A 208 -2.15 -3.25 4.51
CA MET A 208 -2.45 -4.14 3.37
C MET A 208 -1.71 -3.65 2.14
N LEU A 209 -0.79 -4.47 1.61
CA LEU A 209 0.00 -4.18 0.41
C LEU A 209 -0.62 -4.89 -0.78
N CYS A 210 -1.49 -4.19 -1.53
CA CYS A 210 -2.14 -4.71 -2.74
C CYS A 210 -1.18 -4.63 -3.93
N THR A 211 -0.78 -5.79 -4.44
CA THR A 211 0.24 -5.91 -5.49
C THR A 211 -0.28 -6.71 -6.69
N GLY A 212 0.55 -6.84 -7.75
CA GLY A 212 0.24 -7.75 -8.86
C GLY A 212 0.62 -9.20 -8.59
N ALA A 213 1.39 -9.48 -7.53
CA ALA A 213 1.73 -10.83 -7.10
C ALA A 213 0.67 -11.39 -6.13
N PRO A 214 0.48 -12.71 -6.08
CA PRO A 214 -0.56 -13.33 -5.23
C PRO A 214 -0.25 -13.19 -3.72
N GLY A 215 1.00 -13.03 -3.36
CA GLY A 215 1.54 -12.95 -2.00
C GLY A 215 3.06 -13.01 -2.04
N ILE A 216 3.68 -13.38 -0.93
CA ILE A 216 5.09 -13.77 -0.87
C ILE A 216 5.18 -15.24 -1.29
N LEU A 217 6.09 -15.55 -2.21
CA LEU A 217 6.32 -16.91 -2.70
C LEU A 217 7.55 -17.54 -2.04
N GLU A 218 7.51 -18.83 -1.74
CA GLU A 218 8.71 -19.58 -1.36
C GLU A 218 9.66 -19.72 -2.54
N SER A 219 9.10 -19.94 -3.74
CA SER A 219 9.84 -20.00 -5.01
C SER A 219 9.21 -19.05 -6.02
N VAL A 220 10.02 -18.15 -6.58
CA VAL A 220 9.56 -17.20 -7.61
C VAL A 220 9.07 -17.91 -8.88
N ASP A 221 9.57 -19.12 -9.13
CA ASP A 221 9.24 -19.91 -10.30
C ASP A 221 7.94 -20.73 -10.14
N ASP A 222 7.40 -20.86 -8.91
CA ASP A 222 6.11 -21.50 -8.65
C ASP A 222 5.09 -20.51 -8.05
N PRO A 223 4.14 -20.00 -8.85
CA PRO A 223 3.10 -19.10 -8.37
C PRO A 223 2.17 -19.70 -7.30
N ARG A 224 2.19 -21.01 -7.10
CA ARG A 224 1.37 -21.70 -6.10
C ARG A 224 2.08 -21.84 -4.77
N SER A 225 3.38 -21.50 -4.68
CA SER A 225 4.19 -21.55 -3.46
C SER A 225 3.94 -20.34 -2.55
N ILE A 226 2.67 -19.91 -2.41
CA ILE A 226 2.32 -18.77 -1.56
C ILE A 226 2.58 -19.14 -0.10
N VAL A 227 3.35 -18.32 0.58
CA VAL A 227 3.52 -18.36 2.03
C VAL A 227 2.28 -17.72 2.66
N SER A 228 1.31 -18.50 3.07
CA SER A 228 0.06 -17.97 3.64
C SER A 228 0.29 -17.17 4.92
N TYR A 229 1.27 -17.57 5.72
CA TYR A 229 1.53 -16.98 7.02
C TYR A 229 3.02 -17.04 7.41
N THR A 230 3.57 -15.92 7.89
CA THR A 230 4.96 -15.84 8.35
C THR A 230 5.16 -14.75 9.41
N ASP A 231 6.36 -14.72 10.02
CA ASP A 231 6.80 -13.66 10.91
C ASP A 231 8.08 -12.97 10.40
N LEU A 232 8.60 -12.01 11.16
CA LEU A 232 9.83 -11.32 10.79
C LEU A 232 11.02 -12.27 10.65
N ALA A 233 11.11 -13.33 11.46
CA ALA A 233 12.16 -14.33 11.35
C ALA A 233 12.01 -15.16 10.06
N GLY A 234 10.79 -15.57 9.72
CA GLY A 234 10.46 -16.26 8.47
C GLY A 234 10.74 -15.40 7.24
N LEU A 235 10.36 -14.11 7.29
CA LEU A 235 10.67 -13.16 6.23
C LEU A 235 12.21 -13.03 6.02
N GLY A 236 12.96 -13.01 7.11
CA GLY A 236 14.44 -13.02 7.09
C GLY A 236 15.01 -14.28 6.43
N ARG A 237 14.44 -15.47 6.72
CA ARG A 237 14.84 -16.74 6.07
C ARG A 237 14.55 -16.71 4.57
N LEU A 238 13.36 -16.28 4.14
CA LEU A 238 13.01 -16.16 2.72
C LEU A 238 13.96 -15.22 1.97
N LYS A 239 14.35 -14.12 2.61
CA LYS A 239 15.36 -13.19 2.08
C LYS A 239 16.72 -13.84 1.92
N ALA A 240 17.20 -14.57 2.93
CA ALA A 240 18.50 -15.25 2.92
C ALA A 240 18.55 -16.38 1.86
N GLN A 241 17.42 -17.03 1.60
CA GLN A 241 17.26 -18.09 0.58
C GLN A 241 17.16 -17.55 -0.85
N GLY A 242 17.08 -16.21 -1.02
CA GLY A 242 16.93 -15.58 -2.33
C GLY A 242 15.52 -15.69 -2.94
N SER A 243 14.51 -16.05 -2.14
CA SER A 243 13.10 -16.09 -2.56
C SER A 243 12.52 -14.69 -2.78
N LEU A 244 13.11 -13.67 -2.17
CA LEU A 244 12.72 -12.28 -2.36
C LEU A 244 13.66 -11.60 -3.35
N LYS A 245 13.16 -11.29 -4.55
CA LYS A 245 13.94 -10.64 -5.62
C LYS A 245 13.33 -9.28 -5.98
N ASP A 246 14.15 -8.45 -6.63
CA ASP A 246 13.74 -7.18 -7.24
C ASP A 246 12.83 -6.32 -6.36
N GLY A 247 11.63 -6.01 -6.85
CA GLY A 247 10.64 -5.19 -6.15
C GLY A 247 10.13 -5.76 -4.81
N MET A 248 10.38 -7.05 -4.50
CA MET A 248 10.03 -7.65 -3.21
C MET A 248 11.01 -7.28 -2.10
N LEU A 249 12.28 -6.99 -2.39
CA LEU A 249 13.26 -6.59 -1.37
C LEU A 249 12.89 -5.25 -0.69
N PRO A 250 12.59 -4.16 -1.43
CA PRO A 250 12.09 -2.93 -0.81
C PRO A 250 10.78 -3.13 -0.05
N LYS A 251 9.89 -4.00 -0.56
CA LYS A 251 8.61 -4.33 0.09
C LYS A 251 8.83 -5.07 1.41
N ALA A 252 9.72 -6.07 1.45
CA ALA A 252 10.08 -6.77 2.67
C ALA A 252 10.64 -5.81 3.73
N LYS A 253 11.49 -4.86 3.33
CA LYS A 253 12.00 -3.81 4.23
C LYS A 253 10.85 -2.95 4.77
N ALA A 254 9.91 -2.52 3.93
CA ALA A 254 8.74 -1.75 4.35
C ALA A 254 7.86 -2.54 5.35
N ILE A 255 7.68 -3.86 5.12
CA ILE A 255 6.97 -4.76 6.05
C ILE A 255 7.67 -4.81 7.41
N GLU A 256 8.99 -5.03 7.42
CA GLU A 256 9.79 -5.04 8.65
C GLU A 256 9.65 -3.72 9.42
N ASP A 257 9.77 -2.59 8.73
CA ASP A 257 9.67 -1.26 9.33
C ASP A 257 8.28 -0.99 9.89
N ALA A 258 7.21 -1.39 9.18
CA ALA A 258 5.83 -1.26 9.64
C ALA A 258 5.59 -2.05 10.93
N ILE A 259 5.98 -3.32 10.96
CA ILE A 259 5.77 -4.19 12.13
C ILE A 259 6.59 -3.68 13.33
N ARG A 260 7.88 -3.39 13.15
CA ARG A 260 8.72 -2.81 14.21
C ARG A 260 8.21 -1.45 14.68
N GLY A 261 7.56 -0.70 13.80
CA GLY A 261 6.88 0.56 14.10
C GLY A 261 5.57 0.39 14.87
N GLY A 262 5.08 -0.83 15.07
CA GLY A 262 3.89 -1.15 15.87
C GLY A 262 2.63 -1.47 15.06
N VAL A 263 2.72 -1.66 13.75
CA VAL A 263 1.62 -2.26 12.96
C VAL A 263 1.49 -3.71 13.36
N ARG A 264 0.27 -4.13 13.77
CA ARG A 264 0.07 -5.48 14.29
C ARG A 264 0.14 -6.58 13.23
N ARG A 265 -0.40 -6.31 12.06
CA ARG A 265 -0.52 -7.28 10.95
C ARG A 265 -0.25 -6.59 9.62
N VAL A 266 0.60 -7.21 8.81
CA VAL A 266 0.82 -6.78 7.42
C VAL A 266 0.34 -7.88 6.50
N HIS A 267 -0.49 -7.51 5.52
CA HIS A 267 -0.97 -8.43 4.48
C HIS A 267 -0.35 -8.05 3.13
N VAL A 268 0.11 -9.04 2.40
CA VAL A 268 0.49 -8.89 0.98
C VAL A 268 -0.53 -9.67 0.17
N THR A 269 -1.33 -8.97 -0.64
CA THR A 269 -2.41 -9.56 -1.41
C THR A 269 -2.44 -9.05 -2.84
N SER A 270 -3.14 -9.76 -3.73
CA SER A 270 -3.21 -9.42 -5.15
C SER A 270 -4.45 -8.61 -5.49
N TYR A 271 -4.26 -7.46 -6.15
CA TYR A 271 -5.40 -6.73 -6.74
C TYR A 271 -6.01 -7.48 -7.95
N LYS A 272 -5.34 -8.52 -8.47
CA LYS A 272 -5.86 -9.38 -9.55
C LYS A 272 -6.84 -10.43 -9.05
N SER A 273 -6.84 -10.71 -7.75
CA SER A 273 -7.79 -11.63 -7.12
C SER A 273 -9.02 -10.85 -6.69
N PRO A 274 -10.21 -11.19 -7.19
CA PRO A 274 -11.45 -10.52 -6.78
C PRO A 274 -11.61 -10.57 -5.25
N ASP A 275 -12.10 -9.48 -4.68
CA ASP A 275 -12.45 -9.35 -3.27
C ASP A 275 -11.35 -9.72 -2.27
N SER A 276 -10.09 -9.68 -2.72
CA SER A 276 -8.94 -10.12 -1.93
C SER A 276 -8.76 -9.35 -0.61
N ILE A 277 -9.06 -8.04 -0.59
CA ILE A 277 -9.01 -7.23 0.63
C ILE A 277 -10.11 -7.68 1.60
N LEU A 278 -11.33 -7.88 1.12
CA LEU A 278 -12.45 -8.29 1.95
C LEU A 278 -12.25 -9.71 2.50
N ALA A 279 -11.68 -10.62 1.69
CA ALA A 279 -11.31 -11.95 2.14
C ALA A 279 -10.29 -11.91 3.30
N GLU A 280 -9.24 -11.07 3.19
CA GLU A 280 -8.23 -10.88 4.27
C GLU A 280 -8.80 -10.22 5.53
N VAL A 281 -9.94 -9.55 5.45
CA VAL A 281 -10.53 -8.85 6.60
C VAL A 281 -11.66 -9.63 7.24
N PHE A 282 -12.51 -10.30 6.45
CA PHE A 282 -13.78 -10.88 6.90
C PHE A 282 -13.82 -12.41 6.88
N THR A 283 -12.69 -13.05 6.58
CA THR A 283 -12.59 -14.52 6.61
C THR A 283 -11.29 -14.98 7.26
N ASN A 284 -11.26 -16.26 7.68
CA ASN A 284 -10.05 -16.91 8.17
C ASN A 284 -9.21 -17.53 7.02
N GLU A 285 -9.75 -17.55 5.82
CA GLU A 285 -9.12 -18.10 4.62
C GLU A 285 -8.56 -16.95 3.77
N GLY A 286 -7.47 -16.31 4.21
CA GLY A 286 -6.80 -15.26 3.45
C GLY A 286 -6.37 -15.71 2.05
N THR A 287 -6.24 -14.76 1.12
CA THR A 287 -5.86 -15.01 -0.29
C THR A 287 -4.38 -14.76 -0.56
N GLY A 288 -3.67 -14.17 0.40
CA GLY A 288 -2.29 -13.72 0.26
C GLY A 288 -1.38 -14.21 1.38
N THR A 289 -0.47 -13.35 1.82
CA THR A 289 0.46 -13.61 2.91
C THR A 289 0.17 -12.68 4.09
N LEU A 290 -0.08 -13.25 5.25
CA LEU A 290 -0.13 -12.52 6.53
C LEU A 290 1.25 -12.54 7.19
N ILE A 291 1.75 -11.38 7.59
CA ILE A 291 3.02 -11.23 8.32
C ILE A 291 2.75 -10.56 9.67
N VAL A 292 3.32 -11.14 10.72
CA VAL A 292 3.27 -10.64 12.10
C VAL A 292 4.66 -10.51 12.69
N GLU A 293 4.79 -9.93 13.87
CA GLU A 293 6.08 -9.81 14.54
C GLU A 293 6.64 -11.18 14.93
N ASN A 294 5.82 -11.99 15.60
CA ASN A 294 6.18 -13.34 16.08
C ASN A 294 4.95 -14.23 16.12
N ILE A 295 4.96 -15.33 15.38
CA ILE A 295 3.88 -16.32 15.32
C ILE A 295 3.63 -16.95 16.71
N SER A 296 4.69 -17.24 17.46
CA SER A 296 4.59 -17.90 18.76
C SER A 296 3.90 -17.06 19.84
N ALA A 297 3.79 -15.73 19.61
CA ALA A 297 3.15 -14.81 20.54
C ALA A 297 1.64 -14.67 20.30
N LEU A 298 1.11 -15.22 19.20
CA LEU A 298 -0.32 -15.17 18.90
C LEU A 298 -1.09 -16.22 19.69
N SER A 299 -2.25 -15.82 20.22
CA SER A 299 -3.20 -16.77 20.79
C SER A 299 -3.74 -17.74 19.71
N PRO A 300 -4.21 -18.95 20.10
CA PRO A 300 -4.80 -19.88 19.14
C PRO A 300 -5.95 -19.28 18.31
N ALA A 301 -6.72 -18.37 18.87
CA ALA A 301 -7.78 -17.66 18.16
C ALA A 301 -7.24 -16.68 17.11
N GLU A 302 -6.05 -16.11 17.33
CA GLU A 302 -5.39 -15.19 16.40
C GLU A 302 -4.58 -15.90 15.31
N GLN A 303 -4.22 -17.17 15.51
CA GLN A 303 -3.54 -18.01 14.50
C GLN A 303 -4.51 -18.49 13.41
N HIS A 304 -5.81 -18.38 13.65
CA HIS A 304 -6.89 -18.78 12.74
C HIS A 304 -7.78 -17.60 12.33
N ALA A 305 -7.34 -16.36 12.60
CA ALA A 305 -8.12 -15.13 12.33
C ALA A 305 -7.51 -14.30 11.19
#